data_b42e5882d74eab5d93f60dcf394e1f5e
#
_entry.id   b42e5882d74eab5d93f60dcf394e1f5e
#
_cell.length_a   1.000
_cell.length_b   1.000
_cell.length_c   1.000
_cell.angle_alpha   90.00
_cell.angle_beta   90.00
_cell.angle_gamma   90.00
#
_symmetry.space_group_name_H-M   'P 1'
#
loop_
_entity.id
_entity.type
_entity.pdbx_description
1 polymer ?
#
loop_
_entity_poly.entity_id
_entity_poly.type
_entity_poly.pdbx_seq_one_letter_code
_entity_poly.pdbx_strand_id
1 'polypeptide(L)'
;TPLKLGSGKGGVVIGPQLNSDGRTTKLVEWPTISETPAPKSTGNPTQDAIVSVVPTGTPSYALEGPGSEKIQGATFDDPITSQKIWASLLGSRRFGTANAIELTPEEDQRWQKLTSVFTCDFCCGGPNSVTTIASCGCAHSYAWQGMAKFFIKYYPQYTDEQILGEMTKWKGLWYPQGMIQDYLVYTGQQPADILTHGGSVGIKQQFLQQGPNAQQQTHAQVTPLDELPSMVGGC
;
A
#
# COMPACT_ATOMS: atom_id res chain seq x y z
N THR A 1 -13.78 18.31 12.71
CA THR A 1 -14.36 16.96 12.80
C THR A 1 -13.26 16.01 12.35
N PRO A 2 -12.87 14.99 13.13
CA PRO A 2 -11.86 14.06 12.66
C PRO A 2 -12.34 13.41 11.36
N LEU A 3 -11.45 13.39 10.37
CA LEU A 3 -11.71 12.75 9.08
C LEU A 3 -12.00 11.27 9.34
N LYS A 4 -13.17 10.79 8.98
CA LYS A 4 -13.44 9.35 9.01
C LYS A 4 -12.77 8.71 7.80
N LEU A 5 -11.54 8.22 8.01
CA LEU A 5 -10.92 7.29 7.07
C LEU A 5 -11.86 6.09 6.93
N GLY A 6 -12.12 5.66 5.72
CA GLY A 6 -12.98 4.52 5.48
C GLY A 6 -14.46 4.81 5.27
N SER A 7 -14.86 6.04 4.95
CA SER A 7 -16.27 6.42 4.75
C SER A 7 -16.80 6.18 3.32
N GLY A 8 -16.15 5.38 2.52
CA GLY A 8 -16.55 5.11 1.13
C GLY A 8 -16.19 3.70 0.68
N LYS A 9 -16.49 3.37 -0.57
CA LYS A 9 -15.97 2.18 -1.23
C LYS A 9 -14.75 2.61 -2.03
N GLY A 10 -13.62 2.04 -1.73
CA GLY A 10 -12.37 2.47 -2.32
C GLY A 10 -11.36 1.33 -2.47
N GLY A 11 -10.08 1.68 -2.49
CA GLY A 11 -9.00 0.72 -2.61
C GLY A 11 -8.45 0.59 -4.02
N VAL A 12 -8.68 1.59 -4.87
CA VAL A 12 -7.94 1.73 -6.14
C VAL A 12 -6.47 1.90 -5.80
N VAL A 13 -5.62 1.09 -6.41
CA VAL A 13 -4.18 1.09 -6.18
C VAL A 13 -3.50 1.69 -7.40
N ILE A 14 -2.89 2.84 -7.22
CA ILE A 14 -2.08 3.49 -8.24
C ILE A 14 -0.62 3.29 -7.88
N GLY A 15 0.14 2.84 -8.85
CA GLY A 15 1.56 2.64 -8.70
C GLY A 15 2.29 2.72 -10.03
N PRO A 16 3.62 2.72 -10.00
CA PRO A 16 4.42 2.84 -11.19
C PRO A 16 4.32 1.57 -12.07
N GLN A 17 4.18 1.75 -13.37
CA GLN A 17 4.29 0.66 -14.33
C GLN A 17 5.74 0.17 -14.38
N LEU A 18 5.95 -1.13 -14.16
CA LEU A 18 7.26 -1.75 -14.29
C LEU A 18 7.54 -2.07 -15.78
N ASN A 19 8.67 -1.59 -16.25
CA ASN A 19 9.23 -2.01 -17.53
C ASN A 19 10.18 -3.22 -17.31
N SER A 20 10.53 -3.93 -18.38
CA SER A 20 11.46 -5.06 -18.33
C SER A 20 12.85 -4.70 -17.78
N ASP A 21 13.25 -3.43 -17.85
CA ASP A 21 14.51 -2.90 -17.33
C ASP A 21 14.39 -2.37 -15.87
N GLY A 22 13.24 -2.58 -15.23
CA GLY A 22 12.95 -2.10 -13.88
C GLY A 22 12.70 -0.58 -13.77
N ARG A 23 12.60 0.14 -14.89
CA ARG A 23 12.28 1.57 -14.92
C ARG A 23 10.80 1.78 -15.07
N THR A 24 10.30 2.93 -14.59
CA THR A 24 8.92 3.32 -14.74
C THR A 24 8.78 4.51 -15.65
N THR A 25 7.74 4.51 -16.45
CA THR A 25 7.43 5.60 -17.38
C THR A 25 6.15 6.34 -17.03
N LYS A 26 5.26 5.71 -16.29
CA LYS A 26 3.94 6.27 -15.92
C LYS A 26 3.37 5.58 -14.70
N LEU A 27 2.40 6.22 -14.07
CA LEU A 27 1.52 5.58 -13.09
C LEU A 27 0.44 4.76 -13.80
N VAL A 28 0.10 3.62 -13.23
CA VAL A 28 -0.97 2.72 -13.69
C VAL A 28 -1.76 2.20 -12.50
N GLU A 29 -2.96 1.72 -12.76
CA GLU A 29 -3.75 0.99 -11.78
C GLU A 29 -3.24 -0.44 -11.68
N TRP A 30 -2.99 -0.89 -10.46
CA TRP A 30 -2.53 -2.24 -10.16
C TRP A 30 -3.71 -3.17 -9.85
N PRO A 31 -3.65 -4.45 -10.27
CA PRO A 31 -4.64 -5.44 -9.86
C PRO A 31 -4.56 -5.69 -8.35
N THR A 32 -5.69 -5.99 -7.73
CA THR A 32 -5.79 -6.35 -6.31
C THR A 32 -6.50 -7.68 -6.15
N ILE A 33 -6.46 -8.26 -4.94
CA ILE A 33 -7.14 -9.52 -4.61
C ILE A 33 -8.59 -9.25 -4.22
N SER A 34 -8.79 -8.29 -3.31
CA SER A 34 -10.13 -7.89 -2.90
C SER A 34 -10.78 -6.97 -3.92
N GLU A 35 -12.11 -7.01 -4.00
CA GLU A 35 -12.87 -6.17 -4.91
C GLU A 35 -12.66 -4.68 -4.62
N THR A 36 -12.60 -3.90 -5.69
CA THR A 36 -12.52 -2.43 -5.65
C THR A 36 -13.72 -1.88 -6.39
N PRO A 37 -14.87 -1.70 -5.72
CA PRO A 37 -16.05 -1.12 -6.37
C PRO A 37 -15.75 0.32 -6.82
N ALA A 38 -16.15 0.65 -8.04
CA ALA A 38 -15.99 2.00 -8.56
C ALA A 38 -16.69 3.02 -7.65
N PRO A 39 -15.99 4.04 -7.17
CA PRO A 39 -16.57 5.10 -6.35
C PRO A 39 -17.53 5.94 -7.18
N LYS A 40 -18.53 6.51 -6.53
CA LYS A 40 -19.39 7.53 -7.15
C LYS A 40 -18.72 8.89 -7.00
N SER A 41 -18.66 9.66 -8.09
CA SER A 41 -18.17 11.02 -8.04
C SER A 41 -19.05 11.89 -7.11
N THR A 42 -18.39 12.66 -6.26
CA THR A 42 -19.02 13.66 -5.37
C THR A 42 -19.03 15.05 -6.01
N GLY A 43 -18.32 15.23 -7.12
CA GLY A 43 -18.07 16.53 -7.76
C GLY A 43 -16.93 17.32 -7.10
N ASN A 44 -16.31 16.80 -6.05
CA ASN A 44 -15.12 17.36 -5.42
C ASN A 44 -13.92 16.43 -5.68
N PRO A 45 -12.90 16.85 -6.45
CA PRO A 45 -11.77 15.99 -6.84
C PRO A 45 -11.03 15.36 -5.66
N THR A 46 -10.80 16.10 -4.60
CA THR A 46 -10.10 15.57 -3.41
C THR A 46 -10.96 14.55 -2.67
N GLN A 47 -12.25 14.84 -2.49
CA GLN A 47 -13.17 13.88 -1.86
C GLN A 47 -13.31 12.62 -2.73
N ASP A 48 -13.36 12.76 -4.04
CA ASP A 48 -13.40 11.65 -4.98
C ASP A 48 -12.13 10.81 -4.91
N ALA A 49 -10.97 11.45 -4.76
CA ALA A 49 -9.70 10.76 -4.54
C ALA A 49 -9.69 9.98 -3.21
N ILE A 50 -10.17 10.57 -2.11
CA ILE A 50 -10.26 9.91 -0.81
C ILE A 50 -11.14 8.65 -0.90
N VAL A 51 -12.35 8.76 -1.42
CA VAL A 51 -13.27 7.62 -1.52
C VAL A 51 -12.83 6.58 -2.55
N SER A 52 -11.98 6.97 -3.50
CA SER A 52 -11.41 6.04 -4.48
C SER A 52 -10.27 5.22 -3.90
N VAL A 53 -9.40 5.83 -3.11
CA VAL A 53 -8.13 5.25 -2.65
C VAL A 53 -8.26 4.53 -1.31
N VAL A 54 -8.98 5.11 -0.35
CA VAL A 54 -9.07 4.55 1.01
C VAL A 54 -10.10 3.43 1.05
N PRO A 55 -9.69 2.16 1.20
CA PRO A 55 -10.61 1.05 1.25
C PRO A 55 -11.42 1.02 2.55
N THR A 56 -12.61 0.43 2.51
CA THR A 56 -13.52 0.30 3.64
C THR A 56 -14.12 -1.10 3.73
N GLY A 57 -14.65 -1.43 4.90
CA GLY A 57 -15.27 -2.72 5.17
C GLY A 57 -14.24 -3.83 5.42
N THR A 58 -14.71 -5.06 5.39
CA THR A 58 -13.87 -6.23 5.62
C THR A 58 -13.72 -7.00 4.31
N PRO A 59 -12.48 -7.25 3.84
CA PRO A 59 -12.28 -8.02 2.63
C PRO A 59 -12.74 -9.48 2.81
N SER A 60 -13.23 -10.10 1.73
CA SER A 60 -13.78 -11.46 1.77
C SER A 60 -12.81 -12.50 2.34
N TYR A 61 -11.53 -12.40 2.03
CA TYR A 61 -10.51 -13.31 2.56
C TYR A 61 -10.32 -13.23 4.09
N ALA A 62 -10.80 -12.17 4.73
CA ALA A 62 -10.78 -12.03 6.19
C ALA A 62 -12.09 -12.48 6.85
N LEU A 63 -13.18 -12.62 6.09
CA LEU A 63 -14.45 -13.13 6.57
C LEU A 63 -14.54 -14.65 6.45
N GLU A 64 -14.19 -15.16 5.29
CA GLU A 64 -14.30 -16.57 4.92
C GLU A 64 -13.22 -16.91 3.90
N GLY A 65 -12.71 -18.11 3.97
CA GLY A 65 -11.69 -18.55 3.04
C GLY A 65 -10.49 -19.17 3.72
N PRO A 66 -9.56 -19.73 2.94
CA PRO A 66 -8.37 -20.37 3.50
C PRO A 66 -7.57 -19.40 4.38
N GLY A 67 -7.29 -19.80 5.63
CA GLY A 67 -6.48 -19.02 6.55
C GLY A 67 -7.20 -17.83 7.22
N SER A 68 -8.50 -17.61 6.98
CA SER A 68 -9.24 -16.48 7.58
C SER A 68 -9.20 -16.50 9.12
N GLU A 69 -9.10 -17.68 9.74
CA GLU A 69 -8.92 -17.83 11.19
C GLU A 69 -7.61 -17.22 11.72
N LYS A 70 -6.58 -17.10 10.86
CA LYS A 70 -5.28 -16.47 11.19
C LYS A 70 -5.37 -14.94 11.25
N ILE A 71 -6.35 -14.37 10.54
CA ILE A 71 -6.53 -12.93 10.42
C ILE A 71 -7.90 -12.46 10.90
N GLN A 72 -8.50 -13.22 11.81
CA GLN A 72 -9.79 -12.87 12.39
C GLN A 72 -9.76 -11.46 12.99
N GLY A 73 -10.71 -10.62 12.59
CA GLY A 73 -10.80 -9.21 13.00
C GLY A 73 -10.01 -8.23 12.13
N ALA A 74 -9.26 -8.70 11.13
CA ALA A 74 -8.63 -7.80 10.18
C ALA A 74 -9.70 -7.16 9.28
N THR A 75 -9.74 -5.83 9.26
CA THR A 75 -10.69 -5.03 8.49
C THR A 75 -10.05 -3.73 8.04
N PHE A 76 -10.50 -3.20 6.92
CA PHE A 76 -10.07 -1.86 6.49
C PHE A 76 -10.58 -0.76 7.43
N ASP A 77 -11.65 -1.00 8.17
CA ASP A 77 -12.24 -0.03 9.09
C ASP A 77 -11.46 0.14 10.41
N ASP A 78 -10.54 -0.80 10.73
CA ASP A 78 -9.62 -0.69 11.88
C ASP A 78 -8.17 -0.96 11.45
N PRO A 79 -7.49 0.02 10.85
CA PRO A 79 -6.13 -0.13 10.36
C PRO A 79 -5.10 -0.43 11.46
N ILE A 80 -5.33 0.02 12.69
CA ILE A 80 -4.40 -0.15 13.80
C ILE A 80 -4.42 -1.59 14.33
N THR A 81 -5.60 -2.13 14.58
CA THR A 81 -5.75 -3.54 15.00
C THR A 81 -5.32 -4.47 13.87
N SER A 82 -5.71 -4.17 12.63
CA SER A 82 -5.31 -4.95 11.46
C SER A 82 -3.80 -4.99 11.26
N GLN A 83 -3.08 -3.89 11.51
CA GLN A 83 -1.61 -3.87 11.45
C GLN A 83 -1.00 -4.91 12.40
N LYS A 84 -1.49 -5.01 13.63
CA LYS A 84 -1.00 -5.98 14.63
C LYS A 84 -1.32 -7.42 14.22
N ILE A 85 -2.52 -7.66 13.70
CA ILE A 85 -2.95 -8.97 13.21
C ILE A 85 -2.01 -9.43 12.08
N TRP A 86 -1.81 -8.60 11.06
CA TRP A 86 -0.92 -8.91 9.95
C TRP A 86 0.52 -9.15 10.41
N ALA A 87 1.04 -8.31 11.32
CA ALA A 87 2.39 -8.43 11.84
C ALA A 87 2.61 -9.73 12.65
N SER A 88 1.59 -10.25 13.31
CA SER A 88 1.67 -11.50 14.07
C SER A 88 1.96 -12.72 13.20
N LEU A 89 1.58 -12.68 11.92
CA LEU A 89 1.79 -13.77 10.96
C LEU A 89 3.26 -13.95 10.56
N LEU A 90 4.08 -12.92 10.75
CA LEU A 90 5.51 -13.01 10.45
C LEU A 90 6.25 -13.96 11.41
N GLY A 91 5.82 -14.02 12.68
CA GLY A 91 6.49 -14.82 13.69
C GLY A 91 7.72 -14.13 14.27
N SER A 92 7.60 -12.88 14.66
CA SER A 92 8.69 -12.11 15.25
C SER A 92 8.61 -12.05 16.79
N ARG A 93 9.73 -11.75 17.44
CA ARG A 93 9.72 -11.52 18.89
C ARG A 93 8.85 -10.33 19.31
N ARG A 94 8.69 -9.34 18.43
CA ARG A 94 7.93 -8.11 18.69
C ARG A 94 6.42 -8.36 18.68
N PHE A 95 5.91 -9.22 17.80
CA PHE A 95 4.48 -9.45 17.59
C PHE A 95 4.03 -10.87 17.95
N GLY A 96 4.94 -11.68 18.51
CA GLY A 96 4.68 -13.06 18.90
C GLY A 96 4.92 -14.06 17.78
N THR A 97 4.96 -15.34 18.15
CA THR A 97 5.23 -16.46 17.23
C THR A 97 4.05 -17.42 17.12
N ALA A 98 3.07 -17.34 18.02
CA ALA A 98 1.98 -18.29 18.09
C ALA A 98 1.09 -18.31 16.83
N ASN A 99 0.99 -17.18 16.13
CA ASN A 99 0.19 -17.07 14.90
C ASN A 99 1.04 -17.10 13.62
N ALA A 100 2.33 -17.37 13.73
CA ALA A 100 3.26 -17.40 12.61
C ALA A 100 2.82 -18.35 11.50
N ILE A 101 3.07 -17.94 10.25
CA ILE A 101 2.86 -18.79 9.07
C ILE A 101 4.21 -19.39 8.66
N GLU A 102 4.26 -20.72 8.67
CA GLU A 102 5.40 -21.47 8.15
C GLU A 102 5.28 -21.66 6.63
N LEU A 103 6.33 -21.33 5.92
CA LEU A 103 6.42 -21.45 4.46
C LEU A 103 7.28 -22.67 4.08
N THR A 104 6.96 -23.29 2.95
CA THR A 104 7.88 -24.24 2.31
C THR A 104 9.08 -23.48 1.73
N PRO A 105 10.18 -24.17 1.36
CA PRO A 105 11.33 -23.51 0.73
C PRO A 105 10.96 -22.70 -0.53
N GLU A 106 10.03 -23.20 -1.35
CA GLU A 106 9.56 -22.54 -2.57
C GLU A 106 8.71 -21.32 -2.25
N GLU A 107 7.81 -21.44 -1.28
CA GLU A 107 7.00 -20.31 -0.78
C GLU A 107 7.89 -19.23 -0.16
N ASP A 108 8.94 -19.62 0.58
CA ASP A 108 9.89 -18.69 1.18
C ASP A 108 10.70 -17.92 0.13
N GLN A 109 11.14 -18.59 -0.94
CA GLN A 109 11.80 -17.90 -2.06
C GLN A 109 10.89 -16.86 -2.70
N ARG A 110 9.59 -17.18 -2.89
CA ARG A 110 8.60 -16.24 -3.41
C ARG A 110 8.40 -15.08 -2.44
N TRP A 111 8.30 -15.35 -1.14
CA TRP A 111 8.18 -14.34 -0.10
C TRP A 111 9.39 -13.39 -0.07
N GLN A 112 10.60 -13.92 -0.14
CA GLN A 112 11.83 -13.12 -0.22
C GLN A 112 11.82 -12.21 -1.45
N LYS A 113 11.41 -12.71 -2.61
CA LYS A 113 11.26 -11.92 -3.83
C LYS A 113 10.30 -10.76 -3.64
N LEU A 114 9.08 -11.00 -3.14
CA LEU A 114 8.06 -9.96 -2.96
C LEU A 114 8.48 -8.92 -1.92
N THR A 115 9.04 -9.35 -0.80
CA THR A 115 9.47 -8.44 0.28
C THR A 115 10.69 -7.61 -0.08
N SER A 116 11.54 -8.10 -0.99
CA SER A 116 12.72 -7.37 -1.48
C SER A 116 12.40 -6.27 -2.50
N VAL A 117 11.18 -6.23 -3.04
CA VAL A 117 10.77 -5.19 -3.99
C VAL A 117 9.75 -4.21 -3.39
N PHE A 118 9.01 -4.61 -2.36
CA PHE A 118 8.00 -3.76 -1.73
C PHE A 118 8.62 -2.78 -0.73
N THR A 119 8.20 -1.51 -0.79
CA THR A 119 8.72 -0.45 0.09
C THR A 119 7.66 0.10 1.01
N CYS A 120 8.12 0.60 2.15
CA CYS A 120 7.28 1.29 3.12
C CYS A 120 7.09 2.78 2.80
N ASP A 121 7.89 3.36 1.94
CA ASP A 121 7.93 4.72 1.38
C ASP A 121 8.04 5.86 2.39
N PHE A 122 7.37 5.79 3.53
CA PHE A 122 7.08 6.95 4.36
C PHE A 122 7.88 7.05 5.66
N CYS A 123 8.39 5.94 6.19
CA CYS A 123 9.15 5.97 7.45
C CYS A 123 10.56 5.38 7.35
N CYS A 124 10.87 4.62 6.34
CA CYS A 124 12.15 3.90 6.21
C CYS A 124 12.97 4.34 5.00
N GLY A 125 13.00 5.60 4.73
CA GLY A 125 13.84 6.17 3.69
C GLY A 125 13.13 7.28 2.94
N GLY A 126 13.82 8.38 2.78
CA GLY A 126 13.39 9.43 1.87
C GLY A 126 13.56 8.97 0.42
N PRO A 127 13.25 9.85 -0.52
CA PRO A 127 13.26 9.55 -1.95
C PRO A 127 14.58 8.98 -2.48
N ASN A 128 15.68 9.18 -1.78
CA ASN A 128 17.02 8.73 -2.19
C ASN A 128 17.53 7.47 -1.44
N SER A 129 16.79 6.96 -0.47
CA SER A 129 17.19 5.84 0.39
C SER A 129 16.02 4.92 0.67
N VAL A 130 15.46 4.35 -0.38
CA VAL A 130 14.30 3.46 -0.25
C VAL A 130 14.74 2.13 0.34
N THR A 131 14.26 1.85 1.55
CA THR A 131 14.43 0.58 2.22
C THR A 131 13.22 -0.31 1.94
N THR A 132 13.47 -1.53 1.48
CA THR A 132 12.39 -2.51 1.29
C THR A 132 11.92 -3.08 2.63
N ILE A 133 10.73 -3.66 2.65
CA ILE A 133 10.18 -4.25 3.88
C ILE A 133 11.03 -5.41 4.39
N ALA A 134 11.79 -6.07 3.52
CA ALA A 134 12.70 -7.17 3.92
C ALA A 134 13.77 -6.72 4.94
N SER A 135 14.19 -5.46 4.89
CA SER A 135 15.26 -4.91 5.75
C SER A 135 14.77 -3.85 6.74
N CYS A 136 13.48 -3.52 6.72
CA CYS A 136 12.90 -2.52 7.62
C CYS A 136 12.30 -3.19 8.88
N GLY A 137 12.58 -2.65 10.06
CA GLY A 137 12.10 -3.16 11.36
C GLY A 137 10.87 -2.45 11.93
N CYS A 138 10.16 -1.62 11.16
CA CYS A 138 8.95 -0.95 11.64
C CYS A 138 7.71 -1.87 11.68
N ALA A 139 6.68 -1.49 12.43
CA ALA A 139 5.47 -2.30 12.55
C ALA A 139 4.73 -2.50 11.22
N HIS A 140 4.73 -1.49 10.35
CA HIS A 140 4.16 -1.61 9.01
C HIS A 140 4.92 -2.65 8.17
N SER A 141 6.24 -2.63 8.22
CA SER A 141 7.07 -3.62 7.52
C SER A 141 6.73 -5.04 7.97
N TYR A 142 6.64 -5.28 9.29
CA TYR A 142 6.23 -6.59 9.81
C TYR A 142 4.84 -6.99 9.35
N ALA A 143 3.90 -6.05 9.29
CA ALA A 143 2.55 -6.31 8.82
C ALA A 143 2.54 -6.74 7.34
N TRP A 144 3.23 -6.04 6.47
CA TRP A 144 3.32 -6.42 5.05
C TRP A 144 4.08 -7.73 4.82
N GLN A 145 5.13 -7.99 5.60
CA GLN A 145 5.83 -9.28 5.54
C GLN A 145 4.92 -10.44 5.93
N GLY A 146 4.11 -10.27 6.99
CA GLY A 146 3.10 -11.25 7.40
C GLY A 146 1.99 -11.41 6.37
N MET A 147 1.53 -10.32 5.78
CA MET A 147 0.52 -10.30 4.70
C MET A 147 1.01 -11.06 3.47
N ALA A 148 2.25 -10.85 3.04
CA ALA A 148 2.85 -11.59 1.94
C ALA A 148 2.89 -13.10 2.23
N LYS A 149 3.28 -13.53 3.45
CA LYS A 149 3.22 -14.94 3.86
C LYS A 149 1.80 -15.51 3.74
N PHE A 150 0.80 -14.74 4.19
CA PHE A 150 -0.60 -15.17 4.15
C PHE A 150 -1.08 -15.44 2.72
N PHE A 151 -0.88 -14.50 1.81
CA PHE A 151 -1.34 -14.69 0.43
C PHE A 151 -0.56 -15.78 -0.30
N ILE A 152 0.75 -15.88 -0.10
CA ILE A 152 1.55 -16.96 -0.69
C ILE A 152 1.07 -18.33 -0.21
N LYS A 153 0.79 -18.47 1.09
CA LYS A 153 0.40 -19.74 1.72
C LYS A 153 -1.00 -20.19 1.35
N TYR A 154 -1.97 -19.29 1.49
CA TYR A 154 -3.38 -19.63 1.42
C TYR A 154 -4.02 -19.33 0.06
N TYR A 155 -3.35 -18.49 -0.76
CA TYR A 155 -3.85 -18.03 -2.05
C TYR A 155 -2.79 -18.15 -3.16
N PRO A 156 -2.20 -19.33 -3.36
CA PRO A 156 -1.09 -19.53 -4.31
C PRO A 156 -1.46 -19.26 -5.77
N GLN A 157 -2.74 -19.22 -6.10
CA GLN A 157 -3.26 -18.92 -7.44
C GLN A 157 -3.09 -17.46 -7.84
N TYR A 158 -2.91 -16.54 -6.89
CA TYR A 158 -2.73 -15.13 -7.23
C TYR A 158 -1.32 -14.84 -7.72
N THR A 159 -1.23 -13.92 -8.69
CA THR A 159 0.05 -13.47 -9.25
C THR A 159 0.79 -12.57 -8.25
N ASP A 160 2.09 -12.37 -8.49
CA ASP A 160 2.90 -11.46 -7.67
C ASP A 160 2.35 -10.03 -7.72
N GLU A 161 1.88 -9.59 -8.90
CA GLU A 161 1.26 -8.27 -9.08
C GLU A 161 -0.03 -8.12 -8.26
N GLN A 162 -0.88 -9.15 -8.21
CA GLN A 162 -2.11 -9.12 -7.41
C GLN A 162 -1.81 -9.06 -5.91
N ILE A 163 -0.81 -9.80 -5.44
CA ILE A 163 -0.38 -9.75 -4.03
C ILE A 163 0.21 -8.37 -3.70
N LEU A 164 1.11 -7.85 -4.52
CA LEU A 164 1.70 -6.52 -4.33
C LEU A 164 0.64 -5.41 -4.40
N GLY A 165 -0.33 -5.54 -5.30
CA GLY A 165 -1.46 -4.62 -5.39
C GLY A 165 -2.34 -4.65 -4.13
N GLU A 166 -2.64 -5.83 -3.60
CA GLU A 166 -3.41 -5.94 -2.34
C GLU A 166 -2.64 -5.37 -1.14
N MET A 167 -1.34 -5.66 -1.04
CA MET A 167 -0.47 -5.03 -0.04
C MET A 167 -0.49 -3.50 -0.16
N THR A 168 -0.48 -2.98 -1.38
CA THR A 168 -0.54 -1.54 -1.64
C THR A 168 -1.93 -0.96 -1.31
N LYS A 169 -3.01 -1.73 -1.45
CA LYS A 169 -4.35 -1.31 -0.99
C LYS A 169 -4.36 -1.02 0.51
N TRP A 170 -3.72 -1.87 1.33
CA TRP A 170 -3.53 -1.62 2.75
C TRP A 170 -2.65 -0.38 3.01
N LYS A 171 -1.74 -0.04 2.11
CA LYS A 171 -0.98 1.22 2.18
C LYS A 171 -1.89 2.44 2.10
N GLY A 172 -3.00 2.38 1.37
CA GLY A 172 -4.02 3.44 1.34
C GLY A 172 -4.63 3.75 2.71
N LEU A 173 -4.61 2.80 3.66
CA LEU A 173 -5.02 3.01 5.05
C LEU A 173 -3.91 3.54 5.93
N TRP A 174 -2.70 3.02 5.77
CA TRP A 174 -1.58 3.35 6.66
C TRP A 174 -0.84 4.62 6.24
N TYR A 175 -0.90 4.99 4.95
CA TYR A 175 -0.30 6.20 4.38
C TYR A 175 -1.25 6.90 3.41
N PRO A 176 -2.44 7.30 3.88
CA PRO A 176 -3.50 7.80 3.00
C PRO A 176 -3.11 9.05 2.22
N GLN A 177 -2.39 9.98 2.84
CA GLN A 177 -1.98 11.21 2.17
C GLN A 177 -1.16 10.96 0.91
N GLY A 178 -0.13 10.11 1.00
CA GLY A 178 0.74 9.80 -0.14
C GLY A 178 0.00 9.03 -1.25
N MET A 179 -0.86 8.08 -0.87
CA MET A 179 -1.61 7.27 -1.83
C MET A 179 -2.69 8.09 -2.56
N ILE A 180 -3.34 9.03 -1.86
CA ILE A 180 -4.29 9.97 -2.47
C ILE A 180 -3.56 10.92 -3.42
N GLN A 181 -2.36 11.36 -3.08
CA GLN A 181 -1.53 12.19 -3.94
C GLN A 181 -1.17 11.46 -5.25
N ASP A 182 -0.78 10.19 -5.19
CA ASP A 182 -0.53 9.37 -6.38
C ASP A 182 -1.77 9.29 -7.29
N TYR A 183 -2.94 9.12 -6.69
CA TYR A 183 -4.19 9.08 -7.44
C TYR A 183 -4.51 10.40 -8.13
N LEU A 184 -4.30 11.53 -7.45
CA LEU A 184 -4.51 12.87 -8.04
C LEU A 184 -3.55 13.14 -9.20
N VAL A 185 -2.32 12.66 -9.12
CA VAL A 185 -1.36 12.72 -10.23
C VAL A 185 -1.81 11.81 -11.37
N TYR A 186 -2.21 10.58 -11.08
CA TYR A 186 -2.68 9.62 -12.07
C TYR A 186 -3.89 10.13 -12.86
N THR A 187 -4.82 10.80 -12.19
CA THR A 187 -6.01 11.39 -12.81
C THR A 187 -5.77 12.76 -13.45
N GLY A 188 -4.53 13.26 -13.44
CA GLY A 188 -4.14 14.54 -14.04
C GLY A 188 -4.62 15.77 -13.26
N GLN A 189 -5.01 15.60 -12.00
CA GLN A 189 -5.48 16.69 -11.13
C GLN A 189 -4.32 17.38 -10.40
N GLN A 190 -3.17 16.74 -10.35
CA GLN A 190 -1.93 17.31 -9.84
C GLN A 190 -0.76 16.96 -10.78
N PRO A 191 0.27 17.83 -10.86
CA PRO A 191 1.45 17.55 -11.68
C PRO A 191 2.30 16.44 -11.07
N ALA A 192 3.05 15.72 -11.91
CA ALA A 192 3.85 14.56 -11.49
C ALA A 192 5.07 14.93 -10.63
N ASP A 193 5.52 16.18 -10.65
CA ASP A 193 6.66 16.68 -9.89
C ASP A 193 6.39 16.77 -8.37
N ILE A 194 5.14 16.65 -7.95
CA ILE A 194 4.79 16.65 -6.53
C ILE A 194 4.98 15.26 -5.86
N LEU A 195 5.24 14.21 -6.60
CA LEU A 195 5.49 12.88 -6.04
C LEU A 195 6.77 12.92 -5.20
N THR A 196 6.62 12.89 -3.88
CA THR A 196 7.72 13.04 -2.92
C THR A 196 8.18 11.73 -2.27
N HIS A 197 7.51 10.64 -2.56
CA HIS A 197 7.78 9.32 -1.98
C HIS A 197 8.25 8.30 -3.02
N GLY A 198 8.81 7.19 -2.57
CA GLY A 198 9.51 6.22 -3.42
C GLY A 198 8.64 5.35 -4.33
N GLY A 199 7.33 5.62 -4.41
CA GLY A 199 6.39 4.85 -5.22
C GLY A 199 5.81 3.64 -4.49
N SER A 200 4.63 3.20 -4.94
CA SER A 200 3.82 2.22 -4.22
C SER A 200 4.34 0.79 -4.24
N VAL A 201 5.26 0.44 -5.14
CA VAL A 201 5.72 -0.94 -5.37
C VAL A 201 7.23 -1.08 -5.53
N GLY A 202 7.98 -0.46 -4.63
CA GLY A 202 9.39 -0.74 -4.50
C GLY A 202 10.31 -0.12 -5.55
N ILE A 203 9.83 0.87 -6.29
CA ILE A 203 10.67 1.53 -7.28
C ILE A 203 11.29 2.75 -6.67
N LYS A 204 12.62 2.82 -6.76
CA LYS A 204 13.36 3.98 -6.29
C LYS A 204 12.96 5.20 -7.10
N GLN A 205 12.59 6.27 -6.43
CA GLN A 205 12.13 7.54 -7.01
C GLN A 205 13.10 8.18 -8.01
N GLN A 206 14.39 7.85 -7.92
CA GLN A 206 15.39 8.26 -8.91
C GLN A 206 15.01 7.91 -10.36
N PHE A 207 14.12 6.95 -10.57
CA PHE A 207 13.62 6.58 -11.89
C PHE A 207 12.38 7.36 -12.33
N LEU A 208 11.65 7.98 -11.39
CA LEU A 208 10.49 8.83 -11.68
C LEU A 208 10.91 10.28 -12.06
N GLN A 209 12.07 10.73 -11.57
CA GLN A 209 12.54 12.12 -11.72
C GLN A 209 13.39 12.38 -12.99
N GLN A 210 13.61 11.39 -13.83
CA GLN A 210 14.41 11.56 -15.07
C GLN A 210 13.60 12.01 -16.29
N GLY A 211 12.51 12.77 -16.07
CA GLY A 211 11.87 13.54 -17.14
C GLY A 211 12.64 14.84 -17.42
N PRO A 212 12.71 15.31 -18.68
CA PRO A 212 13.57 16.42 -19.08
C PRO A 212 13.17 17.81 -18.58
N ASN A 213 12.16 17.98 -17.72
CA ASN A 213 11.65 19.29 -17.28
C ASN A 213 11.27 19.33 -15.79
N ALA A 214 12.20 19.02 -14.89
CA ALA A 214 12.02 19.35 -13.47
C ALA A 214 12.29 20.84 -13.22
N GLN A 215 11.45 21.74 -13.72
CA GLN A 215 11.46 23.16 -13.34
C GLN A 215 10.42 23.38 -12.25
N GLN A 216 10.87 23.97 -11.14
CA GLN A 216 10.04 24.38 -10.00
C GLN A 216 8.84 25.22 -10.46
N GLN A 217 7.65 24.64 -10.37
CA GLN A 217 6.41 25.40 -10.43
C GLN A 217 5.88 25.59 -9.00
N THR A 218 5.60 26.83 -8.67
CA THR A 218 5.00 27.25 -7.40
C THR A 218 3.60 26.64 -7.27
N HIS A 219 3.40 25.84 -6.23
CA HIS A 219 2.19 25.08 -5.98
C HIS A 219 0.98 25.96 -5.65
N ALA A 220 -0.13 25.72 -6.33
CA ALA A 220 -1.43 26.12 -5.84
C ALA A 220 -1.83 25.12 -4.72
N GLN A 221 -2.00 25.63 -3.51
CA GLN A 221 -2.41 24.85 -2.34
C GLN A 221 -3.76 24.18 -2.58
N VAL A 222 -3.80 22.86 -2.62
CA VAL A 222 -5.03 22.07 -2.50
C VAL A 222 -5.19 21.73 -1.02
N THR A 223 -5.97 22.52 -0.34
CA THR A 223 -6.06 22.64 1.12
C THR A 223 -6.61 21.43 1.90
N PRO A 224 -7.24 20.37 1.36
CA PRO A 224 -7.70 19.28 2.23
C PRO A 224 -6.70 18.12 2.40
N LEU A 225 -5.61 18.03 1.65
CA LEU A 225 -4.61 16.96 1.83
C LEU A 225 -3.81 17.12 3.12
N ASP A 226 -3.61 18.35 3.57
CA ASP A 226 -2.89 18.65 4.81
C ASP A 226 -3.64 18.20 6.08
N GLU A 227 -4.96 17.95 5.97
CA GLU A 227 -5.79 17.43 7.06
C GLU A 227 -5.77 15.91 7.15
N LEU A 228 -5.26 15.22 6.12
CA LEU A 228 -5.11 13.77 6.13
C LEU A 228 -3.87 13.36 6.92
N PRO A 229 -3.97 12.30 7.73
CA PRO A 229 -2.78 11.78 8.38
C PRO A 229 -1.78 11.28 7.32
N SER A 230 -0.53 11.70 7.48
CA SER A 230 0.56 11.19 6.64
C SER A 230 0.81 9.71 6.93
N MET A 231 0.55 9.26 8.16
CA MET A 231 0.72 7.87 8.60
C MET A 231 -0.32 7.49 9.66
N VAL A 232 -0.82 6.27 9.60
CA VAL A 232 -1.71 5.65 10.60
C VAL A 232 -1.04 4.38 11.13
N GLY A 233 -1.05 4.19 12.46
CA GLY A 233 -0.36 3.11 13.13
C GLY A 233 1.05 3.51 13.58
N GLY A 234 1.77 2.59 14.21
CA GLY A 234 3.10 2.86 14.78
C GLY A 234 4.25 2.33 13.91
N CYS A 235 5.39 3.00 13.99
CA CYS A 235 6.68 2.45 13.56
C CYS A 235 7.29 1.54 14.63
#